data_d6be32b06766d8602b7b35e52265d0db
#
_entry.id   d6be32b06766d8602b7b35e52265d0db
#
_cell.length_a   1.000
_cell.length_b   1.000
_cell.length_c   1.000
_cell.angle_alpha   90.00
_cell.angle_beta   90.00
_cell.angle_gamma   90.00
#
_symmetry.space_group_name_H-M   'P 1'
#
loop_
_entity.id
_entity.type
_entity.pdbx_description
1 polymer ?
#
loop_
_entity_poly.entity_id
_entity_poly.type
_entity_poly.pdbx_seq_one_letter_code
_entity_poly.pdbx_strand_id
1 'polypeptide(L)'
;MSWNKRHIVESNLLQIKEWEKVGTPLMEVARNLNIKYDTLRKYLKLLNISYKLNPHRRGLPHKEARASIENVLNSNSSNASKRRKLIEEGVKEAKCECCGLSEWMGKPIPLELHHKDFNHYNNSLDNLQILCANCHMQAHNYSNNNSVK
;
A
#
# COMPACT_ATOMS: atom_id res chain seq x y z
N MET A 1 -15.25 27.98 -29.14
CA MET A 1 -15.54 26.76 -29.95
C MET A 1 -15.33 25.52 -29.09
N SER A 2 -16.39 24.82 -28.75
CA SER A 2 -16.31 23.57 -27.98
C SER A 2 -15.75 22.49 -28.90
N TRP A 3 -14.45 22.19 -28.79
CA TRP A 3 -13.85 21.07 -29.51
C TRP A 3 -14.52 19.79 -29.03
N ASN A 4 -15.20 19.13 -29.98
CA ASN A 4 -15.92 17.90 -29.71
C ASN A 4 -14.89 16.80 -29.34
N LYS A 5 -14.68 16.60 -28.04
CA LYS A 5 -13.70 15.60 -27.50
C LYS A 5 -14.01 14.16 -27.93
N ARG A 6 -15.13 13.92 -28.59
CA ARG A 6 -15.49 12.67 -29.24
C ARG A 6 -14.48 12.30 -30.32
N HIS A 7 -14.09 13.25 -31.17
CA HIS A 7 -13.10 13.04 -32.23
C HIS A 7 -11.76 12.54 -31.69
N ILE A 8 -11.32 13.04 -30.50
CA ILE A 8 -10.08 12.58 -29.87
C ILE A 8 -10.15 11.09 -29.55
N VAL A 9 -11.29 10.62 -29.05
CA VAL A 9 -11.47 9.20 -28.73
C VAL A 9 -11.55 8.36 -29.99
N GLU A 10 -12.29 8.81 -31.01
CA GLU A 10 -12.44 8.12 -32.31
C GLU A 10 -11.11 7.97 -33.05
N SER A 11 -10.32 9.03 -33.11
CA SER A 11 -9.02 8.99 -33.81
C SER A 11 -7.95 8.15 -33.08
N ASN A 12 -8.12 7.88 -31.79
CA ASN A 12 -7.18 7.11 -30.98
C ASN A 12 -7.69 5.71 -30.61
N LEU A 13 -8.70 5.18 -31.30
CA LEU A 13 -9.30 3.89 -30.95
C LEU A 13 -8.32 2.72 -30.99
N LEU A 14 -7.44 2.68 -31.97
CA LEU A 14 -6.41 1.64 -32.07
C LEU A 14 -5.46 1.69 -30.87
N GLN A 15 -5.01 2.89 -30.51
CA GLN A 15 -4.14 3.10 -29.38
C GLN A 15 -4.83 2.77 -28.05
N ILE A 16 -6.11 3.10 -27.90
CA ILE A 16 -6.91 2.76 -26.72
C ILE A 16 -7.02 1.23 -26.56
N LYS A 17 -7.20 0.48 -27.66
CA LYS A 17 -7.23 -0.97 -27.64
C LYS A 17 -5.87 -1.58 -27.29
N GLU A 18 -4.77 -1.00 -27.78
CA GLU A 18 -3.43 -1.42 -27.36
C GLU A 18 -3.19 -1.20 -25.88
N TRP A 19 -3.57 -0.06 -25.34
CA TRP A 19 -3.51 0.21 -23.90
C TRP A 19 -4.39 -0.76 -23.08
N GLU A 20 -5.55 -1.15 -23.61
CA GLU A 20 -6.39 -2.18 -22.97
C GLU A 20 -5.69 -3.53 -22.90
N LYS A 21 -5.03 -3.98 -23.99
CA LYS A 21 -4.28 -5.24 -24.04
C LYS A 21 -3.13 -5.28 -23.02
N VAL A 22 -2.43 -4.15 -22.86
CA VAL A 22 -1.34 -3.99 -21.88
C VAL A 22 -1.87 -3.85 -20.45
N GLY A 23 -3.20 -3.64 -20.29
CA GLY A 23 -3.84 -3.49 -18.98
C GLY A 23 -3.71 -2.08 -18.39
N THR A 24 -3.47 -1.06 -19.23
CA THR A 24 -3.36 0.34 -18.80
C THR A 24 -4.66 0.79 -18.13
N PRO A 25 -4.62 1.46 -16.96
CA PRO A 25 -5.80 1.99 -16.31
C PRO A 25 -6.51 3.04 -17.18
N LEU A 26 -7.84 3.01 -17.21
CA LEU A 26 -8.61 3.98 -17.98
C LEU A 26 -8.34 5.45 -17.56
N MET A 27 -7.95 5.68 -16.31
CA MET A 27 -7.54 6.99 -15.82
C MET A 27 -6.26 7.48 -16.50
N GLU A 28 -5.31 6.59 -16.73
CA GLU A 28 -4.04 6.88 -17.40
C GLU A 28 -4.27 7.10 -18.90
N VAL A 29 -5.12 6.30 -19.52
CA VAL A 29 -5.57 6.52 -20.90
C VAL A 29 -6.18 7.93 -21.05
N ALA A 30 -7.02 8.36 -20.10
CA ALA A 30 -7.60 9.69 -20.11
C ALA A 30 -6.54 10.80 -20.01
N ARG A 31 -5.50 10.60 -19.19
CA ARG A 31 -4.35 11.52 -19.07
C ARG A 31 -3.57 11.60 -20.38
N ASN A 32 -3.24 10.46 -20.98
CA ASN A 32 -2.49 10.37 -22.22
C ASN A 32 -3.22 11.04 -23.38
N LEU A 33 -4.56 10.98 -23.39
CA LEU A 33 -5.40 11.66 -24.37
C LEU A 33 -5.72 13.13 -24.01
N ASN A 34 -5.24 13.61 -22.87
CA ASN A 34 -5.52 14.95 -22.32
C ASN A 34 -7.01 15.28 -22.25
N ILE A 35 -7.82 14.30 -21.80
CA ILE A 35 -9.26 14.44 -21.59
C ILE A 35 -9.64 14.00 -20.17
N LYS A 36 -10.79 14.51 -19.68
CA LYS A 36 -11.30 14.08 -18.38
C LYS A 36 -11.74 12.62 -18.42
N TYR A 37 -11.50 11.87 -17.34
CA TYR A 37 -11.89 10.46 -17.19
C TYR A 37 -13.37 10.22 -17.53
N ASP A 38 -14.28 11.05 -16.99
CA ASP A 38 -15.72 10.91 -17.24
C ASP A 38 -16.08 11.17 -18.71
N THR A 39 -15.33 12.06 -19.37
CA THR A 39 -15.48 12.34 -20.80
C THR A 39 -15.07 11.12 -21.64
N LEU A 40 -13.92 10.51 -21.34
CA LEU A 40 -13.48 9.30 -22.00
C LEU A 40 -14.52 8.18 -21.81
N ARG A 41 -14.94 7.92 -20.58
CA ARG A 41 -15.94 6.89 -20.26
C ARG A 41 -17.26 7.10 -20.99
N LYS A 42 -17.74 8.36 -21.05
CA LYS A 42 -18.95 8.73 -21.80
C LYS A 42 -18.83 8.36 -23.27
N TYR A 43 -17.72 8.71 -23.92
CA TYR A 43 -17.56 8.46 -25.35
C TYR A 43 -17.29 7.01 -25.68
N LEU A 44 -16.55 6.27 -24.85
CA LEU A 44 -16.42 4.82 -25.00
C LEU A 44 -17.79 4.14 -24.97
N LYS A 45 -18.66 4.54 -24.02
CA LYS A 45 -20.03 4.03 -23.94
C LYS A 45 -20.87 4.40 -25.18
N LEU A 46 -20.79 5.64 -25.65
CA LEU A 46 -21.50 6.11 -26.85
C LEU A 46 -21.05 5.39 -28.14
N LEU A 47 -19.77 5.02 -28.21
CA LEU A 47 -19.19 4.28 -29.35
C LEU A 47 -19.33 2.77 -29.18
N ASN A 48 -20.03 2.29 -28.17
CA ASN A 48 -20.23 0.90 -27.84
C ASN A 48 -18.92 0.11 -27.69
N ILE A 49 -17.86 0.77 -27.18
CA ILE A 49 -16.55 0.20 -26.96
C ILE A 49 -16.48 -0.28 -25.52
N SER A 50 -16.32 -1.60 -25.36
CA SER A 50 -15.99 -2.18 -24.07
C SER A 50 -14.51 -1.96 -23.80
N TYR A 51 -14.17 -1.41 -22.65
CA TYR A 51 -12.81 -1.35 -22.12
C TYR A 51 -12.76 -2.17 -20.85
N LYS A 52 -11.99 -3.27 -20.86
CA LYS A 52 -11.85 -4.12 -19.68
C LYS A 52 -11.11 -3.33 -18.61
N LEU A 53 -11.86 -2.89 -17.60
CA LEU A 53 -11.25 -2.24 -16.44
C LEU A 53 -10.37 -3.26 -15.74
N ASN A 54 -9.10 -2.89 -15.50
CA ASN A 54 -8.26 -3.67 -14.61
C ASN A 54 -8.96 -3.76 -13.24
N PRO A 55 -9.23 -4.96 -12.71
CA PRO A 55 -9.91 -5.12 -11.42
C PRO A 55 -9.14 -4.49 -10.25
N HIS A 56 -7.86 -4.20 -10.44
CA HIS A 56 -7.06 -3.47 -9.49
C HIS A 56 -7.17 -1.96 -9.71
N ARG A 57 -7.80 -1.26 -8.78
CA ARG A 57 -8.07 0.20 -8.81
C ARG A 57 -6.88 1.10 -9.18
N ARG A 58 -5.66 0.57 -9.22
CA ARG A 58 -4.41 1.31 -9.48
C ARG A 58 -3.65 0.86 -10.74
N GLY A 59 -4.21 -0.04 -11.53
CA GLY A 59 -3.68 -0.39 -12.85
C GLY A 59 -2.42 -1.24 -12.89
N LEU A 60 -1.75 -1.44 -11.76
CA LEU A 60 -0.59 -2.32 -11.67
C LEU A 60 -1.01 -3.67 -11.08
N PRO A 61 -0.37 -4.79 -11.48
CA PRO A 61 -0.50 -6.04 -10.77
C PRO A 61 -0.27 -5.81 -9.27
N HIS A 62 -1.13 -6.37 -8.43
CA HIS A 62 -1.11 -6.14 -6.98
C HIS A 62 0.28 -6.39 -6.34
N LYS A 63 1.10 -7.23 -6.98
CA LYS A 63 2.46 -7.57 -6.54
C LYS A 63 3.48 -6.46 -6.88
N GLU A 64 3.31 -5.78 -8.01
CA GLU A 64 4.22 -4.70 -8.48
C GLU A 64 3.86 -3.33 -7.90
N ALA A 65 2.60 -3.14 -7.51
CA ALA A 65 2.12 -1.91 -6.87
C ALA A 65 2.44 -1.81 -5.37
N ARG A 66 2.99 -2.87 -4.75
CA ARG A 66 3.37 -2.84 -3.34
C ARG A 66 4.64 -2.00 -3.18
N ALA A 67 4.55 -0.97 -2.36
CA ALA A 67 5.71 -0.17 -1.99
C ALA A 67 6.83 -1.07 -1.44
N SER A 68 8.09 -0.81 -1.83
CA SER A 68 9.24 -1.51 -1.26
C SER A 68 9.28 -1.31 0.27
N ILE A 69 9.96 -2.21 0.97
CA ILE A 69 10.10 -2.12 2.42
C ILE A 69 10.76 -0.80 2.84
N GLU A 70 11.78 -0.36 2.11
CA GLU A 70 12.45 0.93 2.36
C GLU A 70 11.49 2.11 2.24
N ASN A 71 10.66 2.14 1.19
CA ASN A 71 9.67 3.18 1.01
C ASN A 71 8.64 3.20 2.14
N VAL A 72 8.23 2.03 2.66
CA VAL A 72 7.28 1.95 3.78
C VAL A 72 7.94 2.39 5.08
N LEU A 73 9.18 2.01 5.35
CA LEU A 73 9.90 2.38 6.56
C LEU A 73 10.22 3.88 6.58
N ASN A 74 10.60 4.46 5.44
CA ASN A 74 10.96 5.88 5.31
C ASN A 74 9.75 6.82 5.14
N SER A 75 8.55 6.26 4.98
CA SER A 75 7.31 7.05 4.84
C SER A 75 6.63 7.31 6.18
N ASN A 76 5.65 8.23 6.17
CA ASN A 76 4.72 8.45 7.29
C ASN A 76 3.68 7.32 7.44
N SER A 77 4.00 6.10 7.01
CA SER A 77 3.14 4.94 7.17
C SER A 77 2.96 4.61 8.65
N SER A 78 1.76 4.10 9.00
CA SER A 78 1.47 3.68 10.36
C SER A 78 2.37 2.51 10.80
N ASN A 79 2.62 2.38 12.11
CA ASN A 79 3.37 1.24 12.68
C ASN A 79 2.73 -0.10 12.31
N ALA A 80 1.40 -0.17 12.19
CA ALA A 80 0.70 -1.37 11.72
C ALA A 80 1.06 -1.73 10.27
N SER A 81 1.19 -0.72 9.39
CA SER A 81 1.60 -0.94 7.99
C SER A 81 3.08 -1.36 7.90
N LYS A 82 3.95 -0.74 8.68
CA LYS A 82 5.37 -1.10 8.76
C LYS A 82 5.55 -2.53 9.26
N ARG A 83 4.90 -2.89 10.39
CA ARG A 83 4.89 -4.25 10.92
C ARG A 83 4.44 -5.28 9.90
N ARG A 84 3.29 -5.04 9.28
CA ARG A 84 2.75 -5.95 8.25
C ARG A 84 3.76 -6.15 7.13
N LYS A 85 4.39 -5.09 6.64
CA LYS A 85 5.36 -5.15 5.55
C LYS A 85 6.62 -5.93 5.96
N LEU A 86 7.13 -5.72 7.18
CA LEU A 86 8.27 -6.45 7.72
C LEU A 86 8.01 -7.96 7.80
N ILE A 87 6.81 -8.36 8.19
CA ILE A 87 6.40 -9.77 8.27
C ILE A 87 6.16 -10.35 6.87
N GLU A 88 5.45 -9.66 5.98
CA GLU A 88 5.17 -10.10 4.61
C GLU A 88 6.43 -10.33 3.78
N GLU A 89 7.47 -9.53 3.97
CA GLU A 89 8.76 -9.65 3.29
C GLU A 89 9.73 -10.63 3.99
N GLY A 90 9.31 -11.23 5.11
CA GLY A 90 10.12 -12.19 5.85
C GLY A 90 11.31 -11.60 6.62
N VAL A 91 11.37 -10.27 6.78
CA VAL A 91 12.41 -9.57 7.54
C VAL A 91 12.24 -9.79 9.05
N LYS A 92 10.99 -9.90 9.48
CA LYS A 92 10.60 -10.22 10.86
C LYS A 92 9.59 -11.35 10.85
N GLU A 93 9.65 -12.21 11.87
CA GLU A 93 8.68 -13.29 12.03
C GLU A 93 7.38 -12.79 12.68
N ALA A 94 6.28 -13.49 12.40
CA ALA A 94 4.96 -13.19 12.98
C ALA A 94 4.86 -13.76 14.42
N LYS A 95 5.84 -13.41 15.29
CA LYS A 95 5.88 -13.79 16.72
C LYS A 95 6.43 -12.65 17.57
N CYS A 96 6.15 -12.71 18.87
CA CYS A 96 6.75 -11.78 19.82
C CYS A 96 8.25 -12.05 19.99
N GLU A 97 9.11 -11.07 19.70
CA GLU A 97 10.56 -11.20 19.83
C GLU A 97 11.04 -11.26 21.30
N CYS A 98 10.16 -10.93 22.26
CA CYS A 98 10.48 -10.97 23.67
C CYS A 98 10.10 -12.32 24.31
N CYS A 99 8.84 -12.75 24.20
CA CYS A 99 8.36 -13.99 24.84
C CYS A 99 8.20 -15.17 23.88
N GLY A 100 8.43 -14.99 22.58
CA GLY A 100 8.36 -16.03 21.56
C GLY A 100 6.95 -16.47 21.15
N LEU A 101 5.89 -15.95 21.80
CA LEU A 101 4.52 -16.35 21.48
C LEU A 101 4.06 -15.82 20.14
N SER A 102 3.40 -16.65 19.36
CA SER A 102 2.70 -16.31 18.12
C SER A 102 1.19 -16.51 18.25
N GLU A 103 0.76 -17.37 19.17
CA GLU A 103 -0.64 -17.75 19.39
C GLU A 103 -1.01 -17.74 20.87
N TRP A 104 -2.28 -17.48 21.15
CA TRP A 104 -2.88 -17.63 22.46
C TRP A 104 -4.26 -18.26 22.32
N MET A 105 -4.51 -19.33 23.04
CA MET A 105 -5.78 -20.09 23.00
C MET A 105 -6.22 -20.47 21.56
N GLY A 106 -5.27 -20.90 20.72
CA GLY A 106 -5.50 -21.33 19.34
C GLY A 106 -5.78 -20.19 18.36
N LYS A 107 -5.49 -18.95 18.73
CA LYS A 107 -5.63 -17.76 17.86
C LYS A 107 -4.34 -16.98 17.78
N PRO A 108 -4.02 -16.39 16.60
CA PRO A 108 -2.85 -15.50 16.50
C PRO A 108 -2.96 -14.35 17.50
N ILE A 109 -1.87 -14.05 18.22
CA ILE A 109 -1.83 -12.93 19.15
C ILE A 109 -1.72 -11.59 18.40
N PRO A 110 -2.30 -10.52 18.92
CA PRO A 110 -2.02 -9.17 18.46
C PRO A 110 -0.53 -8.83 18.62
N LEU A 111 0.11 -8.44 17.53
CA LEU A 111 1.50 -8.02 17.51
C LEU A 111 1.58 -6.52 17.22
N GLU A 112 2.55 -5.84 17.79
CA GLU A 112 2.79 -4.41 17.66
C GLU A 112 4.24 -4.13 17.28
N LEU A 113 4.49 -3.01 16.57
CA LEU A 113 5.82 -2.54 16.25
C LEU A 113 6.30 -1.62 17.37
N HIS A 114 7.38 -2.00 18.00
CA HIS A 114 8.06 -1.26 19.06
C HIS A 114 9.37 -0.65 18.55
N HIS A 115 9.64 0.61 18.94
CA HIS A 115 10.92 1.28 18.72
C HIS A 115 11.73 1.19 20.02
N LYS A 116 12.88 0.49 20.00
CA LYS A 116 13.69 0.23 21.20
C LYS A 116 14.19 1.52 21.88
N ASP A 117 14.48 2.53 21.07
CA ASP A 117 14.92 3.85 21.54
C ASP A 117 13.75 4.82 21.86
N PHE A 118 12.51 4.34 21.75
CA PHE A 118 11.27 5.15 21.91
C PHE A 118 11.14 6.30 20.90
N ASN A 119 12.01 6.40 19.91
CA ASN A 119 11.92 7.38 18.83
C ASN A 119 11.16 6.79 17.64
N HIS A 120 9.90 7.16 17.48
CA HIS A 120 9.02 6.70 16.40
C HIS A 120 9.48 7.12 14.98
N TYR A 121 10.46 8.01 14.88
CA TYR A 121 11.04 8.43 13.60
C TYR A 121 12.25 7.58 13.18
N ASN A 122 12.87 6.86 14.13
CA ASN A 122 13.97 5.97 13.85
C ASN A 122 13.48 4.58 13.42
N ASN A 123 13.30 4.40 12.12
CA ASN A 123 12.81 3.16 11.53
C ASN A 123 13.93 2.22 11.05
N SER A 124 15.15 2.35 11.59
CA SER A 124 16.22 1.37 11.33
C SER A 124 15.81 -0.03 11.82
N LEU A 125 16.14 -1.06 11.06
CA LEU A 125 15.71 -2.44 11.37
C LEU A 125 16.18 -2.92 12.73
N ASP A 126 17.38 -2.51 13.15
CA ASP A 126 17.94 -2.85 14.46
C ASP A 126 17.18 -2.21 15.63
N ASN A 127 16.52 -1.07 15.37
CA ASN A 127 15.70 -0.36 16.35
C ASN A 127 14.25 -0.89 16.41
N LEU A 128 13.80 -1.60 15.37
CA LEU A 128 12.42 -2.10 15.29
C LEU A 128 12.30 -3.49 15.89
N GLN A 129 11.29 -3.70 16.72
CA GLN A 129 11.00 -4.96 17.39
C GLN A 129 9.50 -5.30 17.28
N ILE A 130 9.17 -6.57 17.06
CA ILE A 130 7.78 -7.06 17.05
C ILE A 130 7.48 -7.62 18.45
N LEU A 131 6.51 -7.03 19.13
CA LEU A 131 6.13 -7.44 20.48
C LEU A 131 4.62 -7.75 20.55
N CYS A 132 4.24 -8.67 21.44
CA CYS A 132 2.84 -8.79 21.83
C CYS A 132 2.44 -7.62 22.75
N ALA A 133 1.14 -7.37 22.91
CA ALA A 133 0.63 -6.26 23.73
C ALA A 133 1.20 -6.28 25.17
N ASN A 134 1.31 -7.45 25.80
CA ASN A 134 1.84 -7.57 27.17
C ASN A 134 3.33 -7.17 27.25
N CYS A 135 4.16 -7.69 26.34
CA CYS A 135 5.60 -7.35 26.32
C CYS A 135 5.81 -5.88 25.93
N HIS A 136 4.98 -5.34 25.03
CA HIS A 136 5.03 -3.95 24.65
C HIS A 136 4.71 -3.01 25.81
N MET A 137 3.66 -3.31 26.56
CA MET A 137 3.32 -2.55 27.80
C MET A 137 4.44 -2.64 28.85
N GLN A 138 5.04 -3.81 29.03
CA GLN A 138 6.18 -3.96 29.96
C GLN A 138 7.38 -3.12 29.52
N ALA A 139 7.74 -3.11 28.23
CA ALA A 139 8.83 -2.30 27.70
C ALA A 139 8.64 -0.81 28.02
N HIS A 140 7.41 -0.30 27.86
CA HIS A 140 7.08 1.10 28.21
C HIS A 140 7.11 1.37 29.72
N ASN A 141 6.67 0.43 30.57
CA ASN A 141 6.68 0.58 32.02
C ASN A 141 8.10 0.59 32.60
N TYR A 142 9.01 -0.22 32.04
CA TYR A 142 10.42 -0.21 32.47
C TYR A 142 11.12 1.11 32.16
N SER A 143 10.83 1.76 31.06
CA SER A 143 11.43 3.05 30.72
C SER A 143 10.91 4.19 31.63
N ASN A 144 9.63 4.15 32.01
CA ASN A 144 9.05 5.15 32.91
C ASN A 144 9.61 5.04 34.35
N ASN A 145 9.92 3.83 34.83
CA ASN A 145 10.48 3.61 36.16
C ASN A 145 11.97 4.00 36.27
N ASN A 146 12.71 4.04 35.17
CA ASN A 146 14.11 4.51 35.15
C ASN A 146 14.24 6.05 35.04
N SER A 147 13.14 6.77 34.84
CA SER A 147 13.12 8.24 34.81
C SER A 147 12.92 8.88 36.17
N VAL A 148 12.79 8.05 37.24
CA VAL A 148 12.67 8.50 38.66
C VAL A 148 13.90 8.04 39.42
N LYS A 149 15.04 8.71 39.15
CA LYS A 149 16.18 8.80 40.07
C LYS A 149 16.81 10.17 39.94
#